data_2d83633599ebb4cd98b95838f590c3b1
#
_entry.id   2d83633599ebb4cd98b95838f590c3b1
#
_cell.length_a   1.000
_cell.length_b   1.000
_cell.length_c   1.000
_cell.angle_alpha   90.00
_cell.angle_beta   90.00
_cell.angle_gamma   90.00
#
_symmetry.space_group_name_H-M   'P 1'
#
loop_
_entity.id
_entity.type
_entity.pdbx_description
1 polymer ?
#
loop_
_entity_poly.entity_id
_entity_poly.type
_entity_poly.pdbx_seq_one_letter_code
_entity_poly.pdbx_strand_id
1 'polypeptide(L)'
;MSRQQRIGILFGSFDPVSRAQYDGFVRILDAGEADRLLVLPVPADNVRPCAADAEDRWKMLVAACSRDKRLVPCRLFLDRKSDSPAGILAALEKEYPGSRLCGVSENGSLQKPVFRLFGGEIPAGSLRETLSSVNAETGLGIPVLEYCRCKGLYGARGRLENIDAWTDGLFAALKPRRFAHSLSVAYTARRLALLHGLDPLRAEQAGLLHDCAKCLPLEEMQRIALDSSLTDDPEILRSGALLHSVVGARVALEQYGMEDPQVLDAIRYHNTGCPGMSRLAMCVCLADSIEPLRDSYPLLEQIRALAGESLERALLLSLESTAEYVTSRGYYLHPRTRDTVRWLKSLPDTQ
;
A
#
# COMPACT_ATOMS: atom_id res chain seq x y z
N MET A 1 33.88 -20.76 -4.15
CA MET A 1 33.65 -19.95 -2.94
C MET A 1 32.41 -19.09 -3.19
N SER A 2 31.36 -19.20 -2.38
CA SER A 2 30.15 -18.33 -2.50
C SER A 2 30.57 -16.88 -2.23
N ARG A 3 30.17 -15.97 -3.10
CA ARG A 3 30.41 -14.52 -2.93
C ARG A 3 29.81 -14.07 -1.61
N GLN A 4 30.60 -13.40 -0.77
CA GLN A 4 30.13 -12.80 0.48
C GLN A 4 29.05 -11.77 0.19
N GLN A 5 27.89 -11.88 0.85
CA GLN A 5 26.77 -10.93 0.68
C GLN A 5 27.19 -9.54 1.20
N ARG A 6 26.93 -8.51 0.40
CA ARG A 6 27.16 -7.11 0.76
C ARG A 6 25.85 -6.49 1.23
N ILE A 7 25.83 -6.02 2.45
CA ILE A 7 24.65 -5.37 3.07
C ILE A 7 25.01 -3.92 3.34
N GLY A 8 24.35 -3.00 2.66
CA GLY A 8 24.45 -1.57 2.91
C GLY A 8 23.60 -1.17 4.11
N ILE A 9 24.10 -0.24 4.92
CA ILE A 9 23.40 0.29 6.10
C ILE A 9 23.10 1.76 5.87
N LEU A 10 21.82 2.13 5.99
CA LEU A 10 21.30 3.48 5.83
C LEU A 10 20.68 3.93 7.14
N PHE A 11 21.17 5.03 7.68
CA PHE A 11 20.55 5.73 8.82
C PHE A 11 19.86 7.02 8.34
N GLY A 12 18.68 7.32 8.84
CA GLY A 12 17.98 8.57 8.52
C GLY A 12 16.85 8.85 9.49
N SER A 13 16.38 10.10 9.52
CA SER A 13 15.17 10.47 10.25
C SER A 13 13.94 9.84 9.60
N PHE A 14 13.90 9.81 8.24
CA PHE A 14 12.78 9.37 7.44
C PHE A 14 11.45 9.95 7.94
N ASP A 15 11.39 11.28 8.02
CA ASP A 15 10.31 12.08 8.60
C ASP A 15 9.69 13.05 7.57
N PRO A 16 8.97 12.56 6.58
CA PRO A 16 8.86 11.19 6.10
C PRO A 16 10.01 10.77 5.15
N VAL A 17 10.06 9.48 4.76
CA VAL A 17 10.94 9.03 3.68
C VAL A 17 10.51 9.65 2.35
N SER A 18 11.42 10.38 1.70
CA SER A 18 11.14 11.04 0.42
C SER A 18 11.28 10.10 -0.78
N ARG A 19 10.67 10.48 -1.90
CA ARG A 19 10.86 9.75 -3.16
C ARG A 19 12.32 9.80 -3.63
N ALA A 20 12.98 10.94 -3.46
CA ALA A 20 14.40 11.08 -3.81
C ALA A 20 15.29 10.13 -2.98
N GLN A 21 15.00 9.95 -1.68
CA GLN A 21 15.69 8.96 -0.85
C GLN A 21 15.42 7.55 -1.36
N TYR A 22 14.16 7.17 -1.61
CA TYR A 22 13.80 5.87 -2.13
C TYR A 22 14.49 5.57 -3.48
N ASP A 23 14.45 6.51 -4.43
CA ASP A 23 15.11 6.37 -5.72
C ASP A 23 16.64 6.25 -5.56
N GLY A 24 17.22 6.91 -4.56
CA GLY A 24 18.61 6.77 -4.17
C GLY A 24 18.94 5.34 -3.69
N PHE A 25 18.07 4.76 -2.86
CA PHE A 25 18.23 3.39 -2.37
C PHE A 25 18.21 2.38 -3.54
N VAL A 26 17.25 2.53 -4.44
CA VAL A 26 17.11 1.65 -5.60
C VAL A 26 18.33 1.76 -6.53
N ARG A 27 18.85 2.98 -6.78
CA ARG A 27 20.07 3.17 -7.60
C ARG A 27 21.27 2.43 -7.04
N ILE A 28 21.49 2.42 -5.72
CA ILE A 28 22.59 1.70 -5.07
C ILE A 28 22.46 0.19 -5.32
N LEU A 29 21.25 -0.33 -5.21
CA LEU A 29 20.96 -1.74 -5.45
C LEU A 29 21.12 -2.13 -6.92
N ASP A 30 20.63 -1.29 -7.83
CA ASP A 30 20.67 -1.55 -9.28
C ASP A 30 22.10 -1.39 -9.85
N ALA A 31 22.90 -0.51 -9.27
CA ALA A 31 24.34 -0.43 -9.55
C ALA A 31 25.13 -1.67 -9.05
N GLY A 32 24.45 -2.56 -8.32
CA GLY A 32 25.08 -3.76 -7.75
C GLY A 32 26.11 -3.43 -6.68
N GLU A 33 26.05 -2.27 -6.05
CA GLU A 33 26.95 -1.88 -4.97
C GLU A 33 26.66 -2.64 -3.68
N ALA A 34 25.36 -2.86 -3.36
CA ALA A 34 24.92 -3.71 -2.28
C ALA A 34 23.95 -4.77 -2.81
N ASP A 35 23.89 -5.92 -2.16
CA ASP A 35 22.92 -6.97 -2.45
C ASP A 35 21.60 -6.73 -1.70
N ARG A 36 21.68 -6.02 -0.56
CA ARG A 36 20.56 -5.55 0.25
C ARG A 36 20.90 -4.23 0.95
N LEU A 37 19.86 -3.47 1.31
CA LEU A 37 19.99 -2.29 2.16
C LEU A 37 19.16 -2.46 3.42
N LEU A 38 19.79 -2.37 4.59
CA LEU A 38 19.12 -2.19 5.87
C LEU A 38 18.84 -0.69 6.06
N VAL A 39 17.57 -0.33 6.20
CA VAL A 39 17.15 1.07 6.35
C VAL A 39 16.69 1.28 7.77
N LEU A 40 17.46 2.04 8.56
CA LEU A 40 17.27 2.22 9.99
C LEU A 40 16.81 3.64 10.32
N PRO A 41 15.56 3.83 10.76
CA PRO A 41 15.13 5.11 11.28
C PRO A 41 15.82 5.38 12.61
N VAL A 42 16.36 6.60 12.74
CA VAL A 42 17.04 7.02 13.98
C VAL A 42 16.02 7.57 15.00
N PRO A 43 16.28 7.41 16.31
CA PRO A 43 15.49 8.08 17.33
C PRO A 43 15.53 9.61 17.14
N ALA A 44 14.43 10.29 17.45
CA ALA A 44 14.42 11.75 17.56
C ALA A 44 15.19 12.18 18.82
N ASP A 45 15.95 13.24 18.70
CA ASP A 45 16.65 13.88 19.81
C ASP A 45 16.49 15.42 19.75
N ASN A 46 17.02 16.15 20.73
CA ASN A 46 16.93 17.62 20.80
C ASN A 46 17.66 18.34 19.65
N VAL A 47 18.55 17.66 18.95
CA VAL A 47 19.34 18.20 17.83
C VAL A 47 18.60 17.93 16.51
N ARG A 48 17.83 16.85 16.47
CA ARG A 48 17.07 16.37 15.31
C ARG A 48 15.63 16.08 15.71
N PRO A 49 14.82 17.11 15.96
CA PRO A 49 13.42 16.92 16.24
C PRO A 49 12.72 16.35 14.99
N CYS A 50 11.85 15.35 15.20
CA CYS A 50 11.01 14.80 14.15
C CYS A 50 9.57 15.30 14.33
N ALA A 51 8.88 15.60 13.24
CA ALA A 51 7.50 16.06 13.28
C ALA A 51 6.52 14.89 13.51
N ALA A 52 6.83 13.71 12.96
CA ALA A 52 6.09 12.48 13.24
C ALA A 52 6.80 11.67 14.35
N ASP A 53 6.02 10.92 15.10
CA ASP A 53 6.57 10.03 16.11
C ASP A 53 7.34 8.84 15.50
N ALA A 54 7.97 8.04 16.36
CA ALA A 54 8.79 6.93 15.91
C ALA A 54 7.97 5.82 15.23
N GLU A 55 6.73 5.59 15.67
CA GLU A 55 5.83 4.58 15.11
C GLU A 55 5.32 4.97 13.73
N ASP A 56 4.91 6.22 13.58
CA ASP A 56 4.48 6.74 12.28
C ASP A 56 5.62 6.73 11.26
N ARG A 57 6.83 7.15 11.65
CA ARG A 57 8.02 7.10 10.79
C ARG A 57 8.37 5.66 10.39
N TRP A 58 8.26 4.72 11.33
CA TRP A 58 8.44 3.30 11.07
C TRP A 58 7.43 2.77 10.02
N LYS A 59 6.14 3.05 10.21
CA LYS A 59 5.08 2.59 9.31
C LYS A 59 5.21 3.18 7.90
N MET A 60 5.57 4.47 7.81
CA MET A 60 5.88 5.12 6.52
C MET A 60 7.05 4.45 5.81
N LEU A 61 8.12 4.15 6.54
CA LEU A 61 9.30 3.47 5.98
C LEU A 61 8.97 2.06 5.49
N VAL A 62 8.21 1.28 6.28
CA VAL A 62 7.75 -0.06 5.89
C VAL A 62 6.91 0.00 4.62
N ALA A 63 5.98 0.96 4.53
CA ALA A 63 5.16 1.15 3.34
C ALA A 63 6.00 1.51 2.10
N ALA A 64 6.96 2.42 2.25
CA ALA A 64 7.86 2.84 1.16
C ALA A 64 8.72 1.68 0.63
N CYS A 65 9.30 0.89 1.53
CA CYS A 65 10.22 -0.20 1.15
C CYS A 65 9.52 -1.49 0.67
N SER A 66 8.20 -1.58 0.79
CA SER A 66 7.42 -2.82 0.66
C SER A 66 7.51 -3.51 -0.70
N ARG A 67 7.86 -2.79 -1.77
CA ARG A 67 7.91 -3.32 -3.14
C ARG A 67 9.25 -3.95 -3.51
N ASP A 68 10.34 -3.47 -2.95
CA ASP A 68 11.67 -4.00 -3.25
C ASP A 68 12.16 -4.85 -2.08
N LYS A 69 12.22 -6.16 -2.27
CA LYS A 69 12.66 -7.12 -1.25
C LYS A 69 14.13 -6.94 -0.83
N ARG A 70 14.90 -6.18 -1.59
CA ARG A 70 16.29 -5.84 -1.28
C ARG A 70 16.37 -4.70 -0.26
N LEU A 71 15.27 -3.91 -0.10
CA LEU A 71 15.11 -2.88 0.92
C LEU A 71 14.50 -3.51 2.17
N VAL A 72 15.26 -3.51 3.24
CA VAL A 72 14.86 -4.16 4.51
C VAL A 72 14.76 -3.09 5.60
N PRO A 73 13.56 -2.61 5.92
CA PRO A 73 13.37 -1.76 7.09
C PRO A 73 13.86 -2.48 8.34
N CYS A 74 14.66 -1.81 9.16
CA CYS A 74 15.23 -2.37 10.38
C CYS A 74 14.92 -1.45 11.57
N ARG A 75 14.14 -1.94 12.53
CA ARG A 75 13.66 -1.18 13.67
C ARG A 75 14.68 -1.10 14.81
N LEU A 76 15.79 -1.82 14.71
CA LEU A 76 16.75 -2.06 15.79
C LEU A 76 17.15 -0.76 16.54
N PHE A 77 17.34 0.34 15.83
CA PHE A 77 17.75 1.61 16.46
C PHE A 77 16.59 2.30 17.19
N LEU A 78 15.36 2.16 16.72
CA LEU A 78 14.18 2.67 17.47
C LEU A 78 13.92 1.87 18.73
N ASP A 79 14.16 0.56 18.70
CA ASP A 79 13.94 -0.33 19.84
C ASP A 79 15.03 -0.18 20.90
N ARG A 80 16.25 0.17 20.48
CA ARG A 80 17.44 0.36 21.34
C ARG A 80 17.84 1.83 21.43
N LYS A 81 16.94 2.68 21.82
CA LYS A 81 17.12 4.16 21.86
C LYS A 81 18.34 4.64 22.64
N SER A 82 18.77 3.89 23.65
CA SER A 82 19.93 4.21 24.49
C SER A 82 21.26 3.74 23.88
N ASP A 83 21.26 2.91 22.85
CA ASP A 83 22.46 2.40 22.23
C ASP A 83 23.14 3.48 21.38
N SER A 84 24.46 3.49 21.42
CA SER A 84 25.22 4.30 20.46
C SER A 84 25.12 3.72 19.05
N PRO A 85 25.32 4.53 18.00
CA PRO A 85 25.40 4.01 16.62
C PRO A 85 26.40 2.88 16.45
N ALA A 86 27.53 2.91 17.19
CA ALA A 86 28.51 1.83 17.21
C ALA A 86 27.94 0.54 17.83
N GLY A 87 27.15 0.65 18.88
CA GLY A 87 26.43 -0.48 19.50
C GLY A 87 25.42 -1.11 18.56
N ILE A 88 24.69 -0.30 17.79
CA ILE A 88 23.76 -0.77 16.76
C ILE A 88 24.53 -1.53 15.65
N LEU A 89 25.66 -0.99 15.16
CA LEU A 89 26.49 -1.67 14.17
C LEU A 89 27.00 -3.00 14.67
N ALA A 90 27.51 -3.06 15.91
CA ALA A 90 27.97 -4.31 16.52
C ALA A 90 26.84 -5.35 16.68
N ALA A 91 25.61 -4.92 16.92
CA ALA A 91 24.45 -5.80 16.97
C ALA A 91 24.11 -6.37 15.58
N LEU A 92 24.16 -5.55 14.55
CA LEU A 92 23.93 -5.98 13.16
C LEU A 92 25.01 -6.96 12.69
N GLU A 93 26.29 -6.76 13.05
CA GLU A 93 27.36 -7.73 12.75
C GLU A 93 27.08 -9.11 13.33
N LYS A 94 26.49 -9.19 14.51
CA LYS A 94 26.08 -10.46 15.14
C LYS A 94 24.84 -11.07 14.46
N GLU A 95 23.92 -10.26 13.98
CA GLU A 95 22.70 -10.72 13.32
C GLU A 95 22.95 -11.23 11.89
N TYR A 96 23.96 -10.66 11.20
CA TYR A 96 24.31 -11.02 9.83
C TYR A 96 25.74 -11.63 9.73
N PRO A 97 26.01 -12.77 10.40
CA PRO A 97 27.33 -13.37 10.41
C PRO A 97 27.74 -13.80 8.98
N GLY A 98 28.96 -13.52 8.60
CA GLY A 98 29.48 -13.87 7.26
C GLY A 98 29.08 -12.90 6.14
N SER A 99 28.29 -11.87 6.42
CA SER A 99 28.01 -10.79 5.48
C SER A 99 29.03 -9.64 5.64
N ARG A 100 29.25 -8.90 4.56
CA ARG A 100 30.03 -7.66 4.60
C ARG A 100 29.09 -6.48 4.81
N LEU A 101 29.07 -5.93 6.01
CA LEU A 101 28.34 -4.71 6.30
C LEU A 101 29.10 -3.49 5.76
N CYS A 102 28.40 -2.58 5.11
CA CYS A 102 28.96 -1.37 4.50
C CYS A 102 28.07 -0.18 4.83
N GLY A 103 28.66 0.94 5.20
CA GLY A 103 27.96 2.22 5.27
C GLY A 103 27.70 2.73 3.85
N VAL A 104 26.55 3.37 3.64
CA VAL A 104 26.22 4.02 2.37
C VAL A 104 26.45 5.51 2.53
N SER A 105 27.21 6.10 1.61
CA SER A 105 27.42 7.55 1.54
C SER A 105 26.29 8.24 0.76
N GLU A 106 26.16 9.56 0.90
CA GLU A 106 25.16 10.35 0.18
C GLU A 106 25.25 10.22 -1.36
N ASN A 107 26.47 10.01 -1.88
CA ASN A 107 26.68 9.78 -3.31
C ASN A 107 26.53 8.30 -3.74
N GLY A 108 26.07 7.42 -2.85
CA GLY A 108 25.78 6.01 -3.14
C GLY A 108 26.96 5.06 -3.04
N SER A 109 28.19 5.53 -2.76
CA SER A 109 29.35 4.64 -2.65
C SER A 109 29.38 3.91 -1.31
N LEU A 110 29.80 2.63 -1.34
CA LEU A 110 30.01 1.83 -0.13
C LEU A 110 31.31 2.20 0.57
N GLN A 111 31.22 2.44 1.87
CA GLN A 111 32.33 2.77 2.74
C GLN A 111 32.39 1.82 3.95
N LYS A 112 33.41 1.97 4.81
CA LYS A 112 33.35 1.35 6.13
C LYS A 112 32.09 1.79 6.84
N PRO A 113 31.39 0.92 7.63
CA PRO A 113 30.18 1.31 8.33
C PRO A 113 30.48 2.51 9.23
N VAL A 114 29.98 3.67 8.85
CA VAL A 114 30.09 4.90 9.63
C VAL A 114 28.66 5.42 9.78
N PHE A 115 28.34 5.85 10.99
CA PHE A 115 27.04 6.50 11.23
C PHE A 115 27.01 7.83 10.48
N ARG A 116 26.28 7.86 9.38
CA ARG A 116 25.94 9.08 8.64
C ARG A 116 24.46 9.01 8.32
N LEU A 117 23.75 10.13 8.48
CA LEU A 117 22.37 10.24 8.05
C LEU A 117 22.32 10.34 6.54
N PHE A 118 21.41 9.61 5.94
CA PHE A 118 21.14 9.70 4.49
C PHE A 118 20.34 10.99 4.24
N GLY A 119 20.85 11.85 3.37
CA GLY A 119 20.27 13.16 3.04
C GLY A 119 18.98 13.07 2.18
N GLY A 120 18.47 14.22 1.77
CA GLY A 120 17.28 14.32 0.90
C GLY A 120 15.97 14.51 1.67
N GLU A 121 16.03 15.14 2.84
CA GLU A 121 14.84 15.50 3.61
C GLU A 121 13.99 16.54 2.87
N ILE A 122 12.68 16.41 2.99
CA ILE A 122 11.74 17.37 2.41
C ILE A 122 11.51 18.48 3.44
N PRO A 123 11.66 19.76 3.09
CA PRO A 123 11.35 20.85 4.01
C PRO A 123 9.89 20.81 4.47
N ALA A 124 9.64 21.02 5.76
CA ALA A 124 8.30 20.91 6.35
C ALA A 124 7.25 21.82 5.67
N GLY A 125 7.66 23.01 5.19
CA GLY A 125 6.78 23.92 4.45
C GLY A 125 6.27 23.33 3.13
N SER A 126 7.16 22.68 2.36
CA SER A 126 6.79 22.05 1.08
C SER A 126 5.96 20.78 1.28
N LEU A 127 6.09 20.09 2.42
CA LEU A 127 5.25 18.94 2.76
C LEU A 127 3.78 19.32 2.92
N ARG A 128 3.49 20.44 3.61
CA ARG A 128 2.11 20.89 3.82
C ARG A 128 1.41 21.25 2.50
N GLU A 129 2.09 21.94 1.61
CA GLU A 129 1.57 22.29 0.28
C GLU A 129 1.32 21.01 -0.54
N THR A 130 2.27 20.11 -0.53
CA THR A 130 2.23 18.80 -1.17
C THR A 130 1.02 17.97 -0.71
N LEU A 131 0.79 17.88 0.60
CA LEU A 131 -0.27 17.06 1.19
C LEU A 131 -1.66 17.69 1.03
N SER A 132 -1.75 19.01 0.89
CA SER A 132 -3.02 19.71 0.63
C SER A 132 -3.45 19.69 -0.82
N SER A 133 -2.54 19.47 -1.76
CA SER A 133 -2.85 19.40 -3.19
C SER A 133 -3.34 18.01 -3.61
N VAL A 134 -4.45 17.98 -4.36
CA VAL A 134 -5.02 16.74 -4.91
C VAL A 134 -4.18 16.17 -6.06
N ASN A 135 -3.42 17.02 -6.74
CA ASN A 135 -2.71 16.72 -7.98
C ASN A 135 -1.19 16.86 -7.93
N ALA A 136 -0.61 17.14 -6.75
CA ALA A 136 0.84 17.33 -6.67
C ALA A 136 1.55 15.99 -6.92
N GLU A 137 2.44 15.97 -7.91
CA GLU A 137 3.56 15.04 -7.94
C GLU A 137 4.45 15.39 -6.74
N THR A 138 4.21 14.68 -5.68
CA THR A 138 4.79 14.98 -4.38
C THR A 138 6.19 14.41 -4.34
N GLY A 139 7.08 15.04 -3.63
CA GLY A 139 8.37 14.45 -3.26
C GLY A 139 8.23 13.19 -2.40
N LEU A 140 7.01 12.60 -2.29
CA LEU A 140 6.68 11.38 -1.55
C LEU A 140 6.21 10.28 -2.50
N GLY A 141 6.48 9.03 -2.12
CA GLY A 141 5.81 7.88 -2.72
C GLY A 141 4.32 7.84 -2.30
N ILE A 142 3.46 7.34 -3.19
CA ILE A 142 1.99 7.32 -2.96
C ILE A 142 1.59 6.67 -1.62
N PRO A 143 2.13 5.51 -1.19
CA PRO A 143 1.76 4.95 0.11
C PRO A 143 2.13 5.84 1.29
N VAL A 144 3.28 6.51 1.23
CA VAL A 144 3.72 7.44 2.28
C VAL A 144 2.82 8.67 2.31
N LEU A 145 2.52 9.22 1.13
CA LEU A 145 1.59 10.35 0.99
C LEU A 145 0.24 10.03 1.62
N GLU A 146 -0.35 8.90 1.24
CA GLU A 146 -1.69 8.53 1.73
C GLU A 146 -1.66 8.17 3.21
N TYR A 147 -0.58 7.53 3.70
CA TYR A 147 -0.38 7.34 5.13
C TYR A 147 -0.42 8.66 5.90
N CYS A 148 0.34 9.67 5.44
CA CYS A 148 0.35 11.00 6.05
C CYS A 148 -1.06 11.62 6.08
N ARG A 149 -1.83 11.43 5.02
CA ARG A 149 -3.22 11.91 4.93
C ARG A 149 -4.14 11.18 5.90
N CYS A 150 -4.07 9.86 5.95
CA CYS A 150 -4.88 9.03 6.86
C CYS A 150 -4.60 9.37 8.32
N LYS A 151 -3.36 9.64 8.66
CA LYS A 151 -2.91 9.97 10.03
C LYS A 151 -2.98 11.47 10.36
N GLY A 152 -3.32 12.33 9.39
CA GLY A 152 -3.35 13.79 9.59
C GLY A 152 -1.98 14.39 9.87
N LEU A 153 -0.89 13.74 9.44
CA LEU A 153 0.47 14.19 9.69
C LEU A 153 0.82 15.41 8.83
N TYR A 154 1.78 16.21 9.28
CA TYR A 154 2.34 17.38 8.58
C TYR A 154 1.28 18.39 8.11
N GLY A 155 0.11 18.39 8.75
CA GLY A 155 -1.00 19.27 8.37
C GLY A 155 -1.74 18.85 7.09
N ALA A 156 -1.67 17.59 6.73
CA ALA A 156 -2.30 17.02 5.53
C ALA A 156 -3.81 17.25 5.47
N ARG A 157 -4.48 17.07 6.59
CA ARG A 157 -5.90 17.38 6.86
C ARG A 157 -6.17 17.30 8.36
N GLY A 158 -7.38 17.70 8.79
CA GLY A 158 -7.82 17.37 10.14
C GLY A 158 -7.83 15.85 10.36
N ARG A 159 -7.38 15.42 11.53
CA ARG A 159 -7.39 14.01 11.93
C ARG A 159 -8.83 13.48 11.91
N LEU A 160 -9.05 12.39 11.20
CA LEU A 160 -10.30 11.63 11.22
C LEU A 160 -10.04 10.39 12.06
N GLU A 161 -10.54 10.36 13.29
CA GLU A 161 -10.23 9.34 14.30
C GLU A 161 -10.42 7.91 13.78
N ASN A 162 -11.50 7.65 13.05
CA ASN A 162 -11.76 6.32 12.51
C ASN A 162 -10.68 5.90 11.51
N ILE A 163 -10.32 6.75 10.54
CA ILE A 163 -9.32 6.44 9.51
C ILE A 163 -7.93 6.25 10.13
N ASP A 164 -7.59 7.05 11.14
CA ASP A 164 -6.34 6.91 11.90
C ASP A 164 -6.27 5.52 12.57
N ALA A 165 -7.31 5.14 13.32
CA ALA A 165 -7.39 3.84 13.98
C ALA A 165 -7.40 2.67 12.97
N TRP A 166 -8.11 2.81 11.85
CA TRP A 166 -8.13 1.79 10.79
C TRP A 166 -6.78 1.60 10.15
N THR A 167 -6.05 2.69 9.93
CA THR A 167 -4.69 2.63 9.36
C THR A 167 -3.75 1.84 10.27
N ASP A 168 -3.83 2.06 11.57
CA ASP A 168 -3.05 1.29 12.55
C ASP A 168 -3.47 -0.18 12.62
N GLY A 169 -4.77 -0.46 12.61
CA GLY A 169 -5.31 -1.82 12.57
C GLY A 169 -4.87 -2.58 11.32
N LEU A 170 -4.93 -1.94 10.15
CA LEU A 170 -4.49 -2.52 8.89
C LEU A 170 -2.98 -2.78 8.86
N PHE A 171 -2.17 -1.87 9.43
CA PHE A 171 -0.73 -2.10 9.54
C PHE A 171 -0.41 -3.34 10.37
N ALA A 172 -1.16 -3.58 11.45
CA ALA A 172 -1.01 -4.77 12.29
C ALA A 172 -1.50 -6.06 11.62
N ALA A 173 -2.59 -5.98 10.83
CA ALA A 173 -3.24 -7.14 10.22
C ALA A 173 -2.62 -7.56 8.86
N LEU A 174 -2.04 -6.62 8.11
CA LEU A 174 -1.62 -6.86 6.75
C LEU A 174 -0.10 -7.02 6.62
N LYS A 175 0.33 -7.83 5.65
CA LYS A 175 1.73 -7.86 5.24
C LYS A 175 2.15 -6.50 4.65
N PRO A 176 3.42 -6.06 4.79
CA PRO A 176 3.88 -4.74 4.34
C PRO A 176 3.45 -4.36 2.91
N ARG A 177 3.62 -5.27 1.96
CA ARG A 177 3.22 -5.03 0.56
C ARG A 177 1.71 -4.82 0.41
N ARG A 178 0.90 -5.55 1.19
CA ARG A 178 -0.55 -5.43 1.16
C ARG A 178 -1.03 -4.15 1.84
N PHE A 179 -0.39 -3.77 2.94
CA PHE A 179 -0.66 -2.49 3.59
C PHE A 179 -0.38 -1.31 2.65
N ALA A 180 0.80 -1.27 2.00
CA ALA A 180 1.13 -0.23 1.03
C ALA A 180 0.16 -0.21 -0.16
N HIS A 181 -0.29 -1.38 -0.63
CA HIS A 181 -1.31 -1.52 -1.66
C HIS A 181 -2.65 -0.91 -1.21
N SER A 182 -3.14 -1.20 0.00
CA SER A 182 -4.38 -0.63 0.52
C SER A 182 -4.33 0.91 0.59
N LEU A 183 -3.20 1.48 1.01
CA LEU A 183 -2.99 2.93 0.95
C LEU A 183 -3.03 3.47 -0.50
N SER A 184 -2.41 2.76 -1.43
CA SER A 184 -2.39 3.15 -2.84
C SER A 184 -3.77 3.04 -3.50
N VAL A 185 -4.57 2.04 -3.13
CA VAL A 185 -5.97 1.90 -3.56
C VAL A 185 -6.85 3.02 -2.98
N ALA A 186 -6.68 3.35 -1.69
CA ALA A 186 -7.40 4.46 -1.05
C ALA A 186 -7.14 5.79 -1.79
N TYR A 187 -5.88 6.09 -2.07
CA TYR A 187 -5.47 7.25 -2.87
C TYR A 187 -6.12 7.25 -4.25
N THR A 188 -6.07 6.12 -4.95
CA THR A 188 -6.58 6.00 -6.33
C THR A 188 -8.11 6.11 -6.37
N ALA A 189 -8.81 5.43 -5.46
CA ALA A 189 -10.27 5.48 -5.34
C ALA A 189 -10.75 6.90 -5.03
N ARG A 190 -10.10 7.60 -4.11
CA ARG A 190 -10.40 9.01 -3.81
C ARG A 190 -10.21 9.91 -5.04
N ARG A 191 -9.13 9.73 -5.80
CA ARG A 191 -8.89 10.51 -7.03
C ARG A 191 -9.94 10.24 -8.10
N LEU A 192 -10.28 8.97 -8.34
CA LEU A 192 -11.34 8.59 -9.27
C LEU A 192 -12.70 9.17 -8.84
N ALA A 193 -13.00 9.11 -7.55
CA ALA A 193 -14.24 9.68 -7.01
C ALA A 193 -14.35 11.18 -7.30
N LEU A 194 -13.28 11.95 -7.08
CA LEU A 194 -13.24 13.38 -7.41
C LEU A 194 -13.45 13.65 -8.91
N LEU A 195 -12.82 12.85 -9.77
CA LEU A 195 -12.96 12.99 -11.24
C LEU A 195 -14.39 12.70 -11.72
N HIS A 196 -15.07 11.77 -11.07
CA HIS A 196 -16.38 11.28 -11.51
C HIS A 196 -17.55 11.78 -10.64
N GLY A 197 -17.33 12.80 -9.80
CA GLY A 197 -18.38 13.41 -8.99
C GLY A 197 -18.98 12.49 -7.92
N LEU A 198 -18.18 11.55 -7.40
CA LEU A 198 -18.56 10.67 -6.29
C LEU A 198 -18.03 11.24 -4.96
N ASP A 199 -18.52 10.70 -3.85
CA ASP A 199 -18.00 11.04 -2.52
C ASP A 199 -16.56 10.51 -2.35
N PRO A 200 -15.53 11.41 -2.30
CA PRO A 200 -14.17 11.01 -2.20
C PRO A 200 -13.80 10.38 -0.85
N LEU A 201 -14.53 10.73 0.23
CA LEU A 201 -14.30 10.16 1.54
C LEU A 201 -14.76 8.69 1.59
N ARG A 202 -15.97 8.41 1.08
CA ARG A 202 -16.46 7.02 0.96
C ARG A 202 -15.56 6.15 0.09
N ALA A 203 -15.07 6.70 -1.02
CA ALA A 203 -14.16 5.99 -1.91
C ALA A 203 -12.81 5.69 -1.24
N GLU A 204 -12.25 6.64 -0.50
CA GLU A 204 -11.03 6.47 0.28
C GLU A 204 -11.21 5.41 1.36
N GLN A 205 -12.31 5.46 2.12
CA GLN A 205 -12.63 4.50 3.17
C GLN A 205 -12.78 3.08 2.61
N ALA A 206 -13.53 2.92 1.53
CA ALA A 206 -13.71 1.63 0.87
C ALA A 206 -12.39 1.11 0.30
N GLY A 207 -11.60 1.97 -0.34
CA GLY A 207 -10.29 1.62 -0.88
C GLY A 207 -9.28 1.24 0.21
N LEU A 208 -9.31 1.90 1.36
CA LEU A 208 -8.45 1.57 2.50
C LEU A 208 -8.78 0.20 3.09
N LEU A 209 -10.07 -0.11 3.23
CA LEU A 209 -10.57 -1.33 3.89
C LEU A 209 -10.79 -2.51 2.94
N HIS A 210 -10.71 -2.35 1.59
CA HIS A 210 -11.12 -3.38 0.63
C HIS A 210 -10.49 -4.76 0.86
N ASP A 211 -9.23 -4.78 1.29
CA ASP A 211 -8.42 -5.98 1.51
C ASP A 211 -8.18 -6.29 3.00
N CYS A 212 -8.97 -5.74 3.93
CA CYS A 212 -8.77 -5.91 5.39
C CYS A 212 -8.75 -7.38 5.84
N ALA A 213 -9.43 -8.28 5.13
CA ALA A 213 -9.43 -9.73 5.40
C ALA A 213 -8.40 -10.53 4.57
N LYS A 214 -7.60 -9.90 3.70
CA LYS A 214 -6.75 -10.59 2.71
C LYS A 214 -5.67 -11.48 3.31
N CYS A 215 -5.22 -11.18 4.49
CA CYS A 215 -4.16 -11.94 5.17
C CYS A 215 -4.70 -12.95 6.19
N LEU A 216 -6.02 -13.06 6.36
CA LEU A 216 -6.62 -14.08 7.20
C LEU A 216 -6.39 -15.48 6.60
N PRO A 217 -6.19 -16.51 7.43
CA PRO A 217 -6.19 -17.91 6.99
C PRO A 217 -7.52 -18.28 6.32
N LEU A 218 -7.47 -19.20 5.34
CA LEU A 218 -8.67 -19.62 4.60
C LEU A 218 -9.74 -20.21 5.55
N GLU A 219 -9.32 -21.04 6.48
CA GLU A 219 -10.24 -21.66 7.46
C GLU A 219 -10.95 -20.62 8.33
N GLU A 220 -10.26 -19.54 8.69
CA GLU A 220 -10.85 -18.44 9.45
C GLU A 220 -11.86 -17.66 8.62
N MET A 221 -11.53 -17.36 7.37
CA MET A 221 -12.46 -16.73 6.42
C MET A 221 -13.70 -17.60 6.20
N GLN A 222 -13.54 -18.93 6.05
CA GLN A 222 -14.65 -19.88 5.90
C GLN A 222 -15.54 -19.87 7.13
N ARG A 223 -14.96 -19.90 8.33
CA ARG A 223 -15.70 -19.84 9.58
C ARG A 223 -16.55 -18.57 9.67
N ILE A 224 -15.94 -17.39 9.43
CA ILE A 224 -16.68 -16.12 9.43
C ILE A 224 -17.81 -16.13 8.41
N ALA A 225 -17.57 -16.64 7.21
CA ALA A 225 -18.56 -16.68 6.13
C ALA A 225 -19.76 -17.58 6.48
N LEU A 226 -19.52 -18.74 7.08
CA LEU A 226 -20.55 -19.70 7.47
C LEU A 226 -21.34 -19.22 8.69
N ASP A 227 -20.64 -18.77 9.73
CA ASP A 227 -21.27 -18.28 10.99
C ASP A 227 -22.17 -17.06 10.73
N SER A 228 -21.82 -16.23 9.76
CA SER A 228 -22.57 -15.03 9.39
C SER A 228 -23.46 -15.21 8.14
N SER A 229 -23.55 -16.42 7.60
CA SER A 229 -24.34 -16.74 6.38
C SER A 229 -24.07 -15.78 5.20
N LEU A 230 -22.79 -15.44 4.96
CA LEU A 230 -22.39 -14.45 3.96
C LEU A 230 -22.49 -14.97 2.53
N THR A 231 -22.26 -16.26 2.34
CA THR A 231 -22.34 -16.96 1.05
C THR A 231 -22.49 -18.48 1.27
N ASP A 232 -23.22 -19.12 0.39
CA ASP A 232 -23.35 -20.58 0.26
C ASP A 232 -22.65 -21.11 -1.01
N ASP A 233 -22.05 -20.22 -1.79
CA ASP A 233 -21.35 -20.57 -3.01
C ASP A 233 -20.06 -21.36 -2.71
N PRO A 234 -19.98 -22.65 -3.10
CA PRO A 234 -18.86 -23.51 -2.77
C PRO A 234 -17.56 -23.06 -3.43
N GLU A 235 -17.62 -22.38 -4.57
CA GLU A 235 -16.42 -21.91 -5.26
C GLU A 235 -15.85 -20.66 -4.57
N ILE A 236 -16.70 -19.79 -4.04
CA ILE A 236 -16.27 -18.68 -3.20
C ILE A 236 -15.64 -19.22 -1.90
N LEU A 237 -16.31 -20.17 -1.24
CA LEU A 237 -15.83 -20.73 0.02
C LEU A 237 -14.47 -21.45 -0.10
N ARG A 238 -14.16 -22.07 -1.25
CA ARG A 238 -12.89 -22.77 -1.48
C ARG A 238 -11.73 -21.85 -1.82
N SER A 239 -12.00 -20.61 -2.23
CA SER A 239 -11.00 -19.71 -2.79
C SER A 239 -10.77 -18.50 -1.90
N GLY A 240 -9.64 -18.45 -1.18
CA GLY A 240 -9.25 -17.25 -0.44
C GLY A 240 -9.14 -16.00 -1.32
N ALA A 241 -8.88 -16.18 -2.62
CA ALA A 241 -8.86 -15.08 -3.59
C ALA A 241 -10.25 -14.49 -3.87
N LEU A 242 -11.33 -15.26 -3.70
CA LEU A 242 -12.72 -14.80 -3.85
C LEU A 242 -13.34 -14.46 -2.50
N LEU A 243 -13.08 -15.28 -1.49
CA LEU A 243 -13.74 -15.21 -0.19
C LEU A 243 -13.36 -13.95 0.61
N HIS A 244 -12.11 -13.46 0.45
CA HIS A 244 -11.63 -12.31 1.23
C HIS A 244 -12.48 -11.04 1.03
N SER A 245 -13.04 -10.81 -0.15
CA SER A 245 -13.86 -9.62 -0.40
C SER A 245 -15.23 -9.71 0.28
N VAL A 246 -15.82 -10.90 0.30
CA VAL A 246 -17.10 -11.17 0.98
C VAL A 246 -16.92 -11.07 2.50
N VAL A 247 -15.89 -11.72 3.04
CA VAL A 247 -15.52 -11.66 4.46
C VAL A 247 -15.02 -10.28 4.84
N GLY A 248 -14.31 -9.59 3.92
CA GLY A 248 -13.80 -8.24 4.13
C GLY A 248 -14.90 -7.24 4.49
N ALA A 249 -16.04 -7.30 3.85
CA ALA A 249 -17.19 -6.44 4.22
C ALA A 249 -17.67 -6.71 5.67
N ARG A 250 -17.65 -7.96 6.11
CA ARG A 250 -18.01 -8.32 7.49
C ARG A 250 -16.95 -7.88 8.50
N VAL A 251 -15.68 -8.08 8.19
CA VAL A 251 -14.55 -7.61 9.00
C VAL A 251 -14.54 -6.09 9.09
N ALA A 252 -14.81 -5.37 7.98
CA ALA A 252 -14.91 -3.92 7.99
C ALA A 252 -16.02 -3.43 8.93
N LEU A 253 -17.17 -4.09 8.94
CA LEU A 253 -18.27 -3.78 9.86
C LEU A 253 -17.88 -4.06 11.33
N GLU A 254 -17.38 -5.26 11.63
CA GLU A 254 -17.20 -5.70 13.02
C GLU A 254 -15.94 -5.19 13.69
N GLN A 255 -14.82 -5.14 12.96
CA GLN A 255 -13.52 -4.78 13.54
C GLN A 255 -13.15 -3.31 13.31
N TYR A 256 -13.65 -2.71 12.22
CA TYR A 256 -13.36 -1.32 11.89
C TYR A 256 -14.57 -0.39 12.08
N GLY A 257 -15.74 -0.92 12.47
CA GLY A 257 -16.93 -0.12 12.72
C GLY A 257 -17.47 0.60 11.47
N MET A 258 -17.24 0.03 10.28
CA MET A 258 -17.75 0.57 9.03
C MET A 258 -19.23 0.19 8.88
N GLU A 259 -20.12 1.17 9.00
CA GLU A 259 -21.58 0.94 8.94
C GLU A 259 -22.20 1.39 7.62
N ASP A 260 -21.50 2.17 6.79
CA ASP A 260 -22.03 2.64 5.51
C ASP A 260 -22.23 1.47 4.52
N PRO A 261 -23.50 1.17 4.13
CA PRO A 261 -23.79 0.02 3.29
C PRO A 261 -23.18 0.15 1.88
N GLN A 262 -23.00 1.36 1.35
CA GLN A 262 -22.39 1.57 0.04
C GLN A 262 -20.88 1.27 0.09
N VAL A 263 -20.21 1.60 1.21
CA VAL A 263 -18.80 1.27 1.43
C VAL A 263 -18.64 -0.24 1.60
N LEU A 264 -19.50 -0.88 2.39
CA LEU A 264 -19.50 -2.34 2.59
C LEU A 264 -19.74 -3.11 1.28
N ASP A 265 -20.66 -2.64 0.43
CA ASP A 265 -20.89 -3.23 -0.90
C ASP A 265 -19.68 -3.02 -1.83
N ALA A 266 -19.04 -1.86 -1.79
CA ALA A 266 -17.81 -1.62 -2.55
C ALA A 266 -16.69 -2.58 -2.12
N ILE A 267 -16.54 -2.83 -0.82
CA ILE A 267 -15.60 -3.84 -0.30
C ILE A 267 -15.98 -5.25 -0.75
N ARG A 268 -17.27 -5.61 -0.67
CA ARG A 268 -17.78 -6.94 -1.04
C ARG A 268 -17.54 -7.30 -2.50
N TYR A 269 -17.70 -6.33 -3.40
CA TYR A 269 -17.70 -6.57 -4.84
C TYR A 269 -16.43 -6.12 -5.56
N HIS A 270 -15.41 -5.62 -4.84
CA HIS A 270 -14.20 -5.09 -5.48
C HIS A 270 -13.46 -6.11 -6.35
N ASN A 271 -13.56 -7.41 -6.01
CA ASN A 271 -12.79 -8.46 -6.67
C ASN A 271 -13.48 -9.05 -7.91
N THR A 272 -14.81 -9.22 -7.88
CA THR A 272 -15.57 -9.87 -8.97
C THR A 272 -16.44 -8.91 -9.76
N GLY A 273 -16.67 -7.72 -9.23
CA GLY A 273 -17.80 -6.89 -9.63
C GLY A 273 -19.14 -7.52 -9.24
N CYS A 274 -20.23 -6.87 -9.61
CA CYS A 274 -21.60 -7.36 -9.49
C CYS A 274 -22.47 -6.62 -10.50
N PRO A 275 -23.36 -7.29 -11.26
CA PRO A 275 -24.35 -6.59 -12.08
C PRO A 275 -25.19 -5.62 -11.25
N GLY A 276 -25.36 -4.39 -11.70
CA GLY A 276 -26.08 -3.34 -10.97
C GLY A 276 -25.32 -2.69 -9.82
N MET A 277 -24.00 -2.97 -9.68
CA MET A 277 -23.18 -2.34 -8.63
C MET A 277 -23.17 -0.82 -8.72
N SER A 278 -23.03 -0.17 -7.58
CA SER A 278 -22.97 1.30 -7.51
C SER A 278 -21.71 1.85 -8.18
N ARG A 279 -21.74 3.11 -8.62
CA ARG A 279 -20.54 3.77 -9.16
C ARG A 279 -19.40 3.84 -8.14
N LEU A 280 -19.69 3.89 -6.83
CA LEU A 280 -18.71 3.78 -5.78
C LEU A 280 -18.01 2.41 -5.80
N ALA A 281 -18.78 1.33 -5.93
CA ALA A 281 -18.22 -0.02 -6.03
C ALA A 281 -17.40 -0.22 -7.32
N MET A 282 -17.85 0.36 -8.45
CA MET A 282 -17.05 0.40 -9.69
C MET A 282 -15.72 1.11 -9.49
N CYS A 283 -15.75 2.27 -8.81
CA CYS A 283 -14.58 3.09 -8.51
C CYS A 283 -13.53 2.30 -7.70
N VAL A 284 -13.94 1.58 -6.67
CA VAL A 284 -13.04 0.79 -5.81
C VAL A 284 -12.49 -0.44 -6.55
N CYS A 285 -13.35 -1.16 -7.29
CA CYS A 285 -12.94 -2.29 -8.11
C CYS A 285 -11.89 -1.88 -9.18
N LEU A 286 -12.11 -0.74 -9.83
CA LEU A 286 -11.16 -0.19 -10.80
C LEU A 286 -9.88 0.29 -10.11
N ALA A 287 -9.98 1.00 -8.98
CA ALA A 287 -8.83 1.51 -8.23
C ALA A 287 -7.88 0.38 -7.81
N ASP A 288 -8.41 -0.75 -7.34
CA ASP A 288 -7.61 -1.94 -7.02
C ASP A 288 -6.81 -2.43 -8.24
N SER A 289 -7.39 -2.39 -9.43
CA SER A 289 -6.76 -2.88 -10.66
C SER A 289 -5.66 -1.95 -11.19
N ILE A 290 -5.77 -0.63 -10.99
CA ILE A 290 -4.92 0.37 -11.65
C ILE A 290 -4.03 1.19 -10.73
N GLU A 291 -4.07 0.93 -9.41
CA GLU A 291 -3.29 1.71 -8.45
C GLU A 291 -1.79 1.75 -8.83
N PRO A 292 -1.05 2.82 -8.47
CA PRO A 292 0.31 3.06 -8.95
C PRO A 292 1.34 1.97 -8.62
N LEU A 293 1.07 1.14 -7.59
CA LEU A 293 1.97 0.05 -7.22
C LEU A 293 1.68 -1.28 -7.95
N ARG A 294 0.68 -1.33 -8.83
CA ARG A 294 0.43 -2.53 -9.62
C ARG A 294 1.62 -2.86 -10.50
N ASP A 295 1.98 -4.15 -10.51
CA ASP A 295 2.95 -4.65 -11.48
C ASP A 295 2.38 -4.45 -12.89
N SER A 296 3.24 -4.10 -13.85
CA SER A 296 2.80 -3.86 -15.22
C SER A 296 2.15 -5.10 -15.83
N TYR A 297 1.02 -4.91 -16.49
CA TYR A 297 0.31 -5.96 -17.25
C TYR A 297 -0.23 -5.35 -18.56
N PRO A 298 -0.55 -6.17 -19.58
CA PRO A 298 -1.15 -5.68 -20.81
C PRO A 298 -2.38 -4.82 -20.52
N LEU A 299 -2.57 -3.75 -21.27
CA LEU A 299 -3.69 -2.80 -21.15
C LEU A 299 -3.69 -1.89 -19.91
N LEU A 300 -2.80 -2.05 -18.91
CA LEU A 300 -2.80 -1.24 -17.70
C LEU A 300 -2.82 0.27 -18.01
N GLU A 301 -1.94 0.74 -18.88
CA GLU A 301 -1.86 2.16 -19.23
C GLU A 301 -3.11 2.63 -20.01
N GLN A 302 -3.68 1.78 -20.86
CA GLN A 302 -4.94 2.07 -21.55
C GLN A 302 -6.10 2.17 -20.57
N ILE A 303 -6.18 1.25 -19.58
CA ILE A 303 -7.20 1.30 -18.53
C ILE A 303 -7.05 2.56 -17.69
N ARG A 304 -5.82 2.93 -17.33
CA ARG A 304 -5.52 4.19 -16.60
C ARG A 304 -5.97 5.43 -17.36
N ALA A 305 -5.74 5.48 -18.67
CA ALA A 305 -6.21 6.58 -19.51
C ALA A 305 -7.74 6.65 -19.54
N LEU A 306 -8.41 5.51 -19.79
CA LEU A 306 -9.87 5.43 -19.79
C LEU A 306 -10.49 5.75 -18.44
N ALA A 307 -9.81 5.44 -17.33
CA ALA A 307 -10.29 5.73 -15.99
C ALA A 307 -10.48 7.23 -15.72
N GLY A 308 -9.78 8.08 -16.46
CA GLY A 308 -9.99 9.53 -16.44
C GLY A 308 -11.23 10.01 -17.21
N GLU A 309 -11.76 9.18 -18.12
CA GLU A 309 -12.88 9.51 -19.00
C GLU A 309 -14.20 8.87 -18.54
N SER A 310 -14.20 7.56 -18.29
CA SER A 310 -15.38 6.80 -17.91
C SER A 310 -15.03 5.63 -17.00
N LEU A 311 -15.65 5.59 -15.81
CA LEU A 311 -15.52 4.47 -14.87
C LEU A 311 -16.01 3.17 -15.49
N GLU A 312 -17.13 3.24 -16.19
CA GLU A 312 -17.83 2.08 -16.77
C GLU A 312 -16.98 1.41 -17.85
N ARG A 313 -16.43 2.22 -18.78
CA ARG A 313 -15.56 1.73 -19.87
C ARG A 313 -14.23 1.20 -19.35
N ALA A 314 -13.63 1.90 -18.41
CA ALA A 314 -12.36 1.50 -17.81
C ALA A 314 -12.52 0.20 -17.00
N LEU A 315 -13.61 0.07 -16.22
CA LEU A 315 -13.91 -1.15 -15.46
C LEU A 315 -14.21 -2.32 -16.40
N LEU A 316 -14.97 -2.10 -17.48
CA LEU A 316 -15.23 -3.13 -18.48
C LEU A 316 -13.93 -3.69 -19.05
N LEU A 317 -13.03 -2.83 -19.51
CA LEU A 317 -11.74 -3.24 -20.07
C LEU A 317 -10.87 -3.96 -19.03
N SER A 318 -10.89 -3.50 -17.77
CA SER A 318 -10.16 -4.12 -16.65
C SER A 318 -10.67 -5.53 -16.35
N LEU A 319 -11.99 -5.73 -16.30
CA LEU A 319 -12.59 -7.04 -16.02
C LEU A 319 -12.43 -8.00 -17.21
N GLU A 320 -12.48 -7.54 -18.45
CA GLU A 320 -12.18 -8.34 -19.63
C GLU A 320 -10.73 -8.83 -19.62
N SER A 321 -9.77 -7.92 -19.36
CA SER A 321 -8.36 -8.28 -19.22
C SER A 321 -8.13 -9.28 -18.09
N THR A 322 -8.81 -9.11 -16.96
CA THR A 322 -8.75 -10.06 -15.83
C THR A 322 -9.32 -11.41 -16.20
N ALA A 323 -10.48 -11.43 -16.89
CA ALA A 323 -11.12 -12.67 -17.34
C ALA A 323 -10.24 -13.44 -18.32
N GLU A 324 -9.62 -12.76 -19.28
CA GLU A 324 -8.66 -13.35 -20.22
C GLU A 324 -7.44 -13.92 -19.50
N TYR A 325 -6.84 -13.16 -18.59
CA TYR A 325 -5.70 -13.63 -17.78
C TYR A 325 -6.05 -14.88 -16.96
N VAL A 326 -7.17 -14.87 -16.25
CA VAL A 326 -7.62 -15.99 -15.39
C VAL A 326 -7.86 -17.24 -16.23
N THR A 327 -8.56 -17.10 -17.36
CA THR A 327 -8.90 -18.23 -18.24
C THR A 327 -7.70 -18.77 -19.01
N SER A 328 -6.79 -17.90 -19.48
CA SER A 328 -5.56 -18.33 -20.18
C SER A 328 -4.60 -19.11 -19.28
N ARG A 329 -4.68 -18.90 -17.96
CA ARG A 329 -3.92 -19.65 -16.96
C ARG A 329 -4.62 -20.92 -16.46
N GLY A 330 -5.81 -21.21 -16.95
CA GLY A 330 -6.61 -22.36 -16.50
C GLY A 330 -7.19 -22.17 -15.09
N TYR A 331 -7.22 -20.95 -14.56
CA TYR A 331 -7.83 -20.66 -13.28
C TYR A 331 -9.36 -20.51 -13.39
N TYR A 332 -10.06 -20.74 -12.30
CA TYR A 332 -11.50 -20.59 -12.24
C TYR A 332 -11.92 -19.12 -12.30
N LEU A 333 -12.69 -18.77 -13.32
CA LEU A 333 -13.34 -17.46 -13.44
C LEU A 333 -14.77 -17.54 -12.89
N HIS A 334 -15.01 -16.83 -11.79
CA HIS A 334 -16.32 -16.84 -11.15
C HIS A 334 -17.43 -16.29 -12.09
N PRO A 335 -18.62 -16.90 -12.14
CA PRO A 335 -19.73 -16.47 -13.03
C PRO A 335 -20.10 -15.00 -12.85
N ARG A 336 -20.08 -14.47 -11.61
CA ARG A 336 -20.38 -13.07 -11.32
C ARG A 336 -19.52 -12.10 -12.12
N THR A 337 -18.23 -12.40 -12.34
CA THR A 337 -17.35 -11.55 -13.16
C THR A 337 -17.82 -11.51 -14.61
N ARG A 338 -18.23 -12.66 -15.19
CA ARG A 338 -18.78 -12.71 -16.55
C ARG A 338 -20.10 -11.95 -16.65
N ASP A 339 -20.94 -12.08 -15.63
CA ASP A 339 -22.23 -11.39 -15.56
C ASP A 339 -22.04 -9.88 -15.44
N THR A 340 -21.06 -9.44 -14.67
CA THR A 340 -20.67 -8.03 -14.55
C THR A 340 -20.20 -7.47 -15.88
N VAL A 341 -19.34 -8.20 -16.61
CA VAL A 341 -18.88 -7.81 -17.96
C VAL A 341 -20.08 -7.68 -18.92
N ARG A 342 -21.01 -8.66 -18.91
CA ARG A 342 -22.23 -8.61 -19.74
C ARG A 342 -23.09 -7.39 -19.40
N TRP A 343 -23.28 -7.14 -18.11
CA TRP A 343 -24.03 -5.99 -17.63
C TRP A 343 -23.37 -4.67 -18.04
N LEU A 344 -22.07 -4.50 -17.86
CA LEU A 344 -21.36 -3.29 -18.27
C LEU A 344 -21.49 -3.03 -19.79
N LYS A 345 -21.45 -4.09 -20.62
CA LYS A 345 -21.70 -3.97 -22.07
C LYS A 345 -23.12 -3.57 -22.44
N SER A 346 -24.09 -3.79 -21.55
CA SER A 346 -25.49 -3.39 -21.76
C SER A 346 -25.81 -1.97 -21.33
N LEU A 347 -24.88 -1.32 -20.61
CA LEU A 347 -25.08 0.08 -20.23
C LEU A 347 -25.03 0.99 -21.47
N PRO A 348 -25.89 2.00 -21.54
CA PRO A 348 -25.79 2.98 -22.62
C PRO A 348 -24.45 3.71 -22.53
N ASP A 349 -23.88 4.03 -23.70
CA ASP A 349 -22.69 4.88 -23.75
C ASP A 349 -23.01 6.23 -23.08
N THR A 350 -22.52 6.39 -21.86
CA THR A 350 -22.57 7.70 -21.18
C THR A 350 -21.57 8.60 -21.88
N GLN A 351 -22.08 9.57 -22.65
CA GLN A 351 -21.33 10.67 -23.27
C GLN A 351 -20.70 11.57 -22.21
#